data_b844006c17bbd53875b235b9f4ddcb87
#
_entry.id   b844006c17bbd53875b235b9f4ddcb87
#
_cell.length_a   1.000
_cell.length_b   1.000
_cell.length_c   1.000
_cell.angle_alpha   90.00
_cell.angle_beta   90.00
_cell.angle_gamma   90.00
#
_symmetry.space_group_name_H-M   'P 1'
#
loop_
_entity.id
_entity.type
_entity.pdbx_description
1 polymer ?
#
loop_
_entity_poly.entity_id
_entity_poly.type
_entity_poly.pdbx_seq_one_letter_code
_entity_poly.pdbx_strand_id
1 'polypeptide(L)'
;MSWNNHQPIEFSLSSTNPYGNFTVVDMAPKEILHMVDAHWYQYPPLNPLWYALVGLWVGVMGCLSIAGNFVVIWVFMNTKSLRTPANLLVVNLAISDFLMMFTMFPPMMITCYWQAWTLGAFFCEVYGFLGSLFGCVSIWSMVWITLDRYNVIVKGVSGTPLSSKGALMRILGTWVASIAWCLPPFFGWNRYVPEGNMTACGTDYLTDDVVSHSYLYIYSVWVYLLPLFLNIYLYTFIIKAVANHEKQMREQAKKMGVKSLRSEESQKTSAECRLAKVALMTVSLWFVAWTPYFIINWSGMLKKELVSPVYTIWGSVFAKANAVYNPIVYAISHPKYRAALEKKLPCLACTTEGNNDTVSETVSAAPTEKAESS
;
A
#
# COMPACT_ATOMS: atom_id res chain seq x y z
N MET A 1 -3.75 37.77 -26.94
CA MET A 1 -4.01 36.34 -27.08
C MET A 1 -5.32 36.03 -26.35
N SER A 2 -6.40 35.88 -27.09
CA SER A 2 -7.78 35.70 -26.56
C SER A 2 -8.02 34.26 -26.13
N TRP A 3 -8.31 34.08 -24.85
CA TRP A 3 -8.68 32.80 -24.22
C TRP A 3 -10.21 32.57 -24.33
N ASN A 4 -10.78 32.69 -25.52
CA ASN A 4 -12.20 32.46 -25.72
C ASN A 4 -12.42 31.53 -26.91
N ASN A 5 -12.23 30.24 -26.76
CA ASN A 5 -12.86 29.21 -27.59
C ASN A 5 -12.86 27.87 -26.83
N HIS A 6 -13.50 27.84 -25.64
CA HIS A 6 -14.05 26.61 -25.15
C HIS A 6 -15.37 26.43 -25.86
N GLN A 7 -15.37 25.69 -26.95
CA GLN A 7 -16.62 25.10 -27.43
C GLN A 7 -17.16 24.23 -26.29
N PRO A 8 -18.37 24.44 -25.80
CA PRO A 8 -19.01 23.50 -24.89
C PRO A 8 -19.02 22.16 -25.64
N ILE A 9 -18.49 21.11 -24.97
CA ILE A 9 -18.68 19.73 -25.43
C ILE A 9 -20.21 19.62 -25.60
N GLU A 10 -20.67 19.45 -26.84
CA GLU A 10 -22.09 19.18 -27.09
C GLU A 10 -22.44 17.89 -26.38
N PHE A 11 -23.02 18.03 -25.19
CA PHE A 11 -23.70 16.96 -24.52
C PHE A 11 -24.92 16.58 -25.34
N SER A 12 -24.75 15.69 -26.30
CA SER A 12 -25.86 15.04 -26.97
C SER A 12 -26.59 14.27 -25.87
N LEU A 13 -27.71 14.82 -25.42
CA LEU A 13 -28.71 14.09 -24.64
C LEU A 13 -28.98 12.77 -25.38
N SER A 14 -28.35 11.70 -24.94
CA SER A 14 -28.51 10.39 -25.53
C SER A 14 -29.98 10.00 -25.32
N SER A 15 -30.73 9.90 -26.40
CA SER A 15 -32.09 9.39 -26.42
C SER A 15 -32.24 7.94 -25.96
N THR A 16 -31.17 7.37 -25.38
CA THR A 16 -31.04 5.96 -24.97
C THR A 16 -31.03 5.76 -23.46
N ASN A 17 -31.19 6.84 -22.66
CA ASN A 17 -31.28 6.66 -21.21
C ASN A 17 -32.66 6.08 -20.83
N PRO A 18 -32.78 4.80 -20.43
CA PRO A 18 -34.05 4.16 -20.09
C PRO A 18 -34.74 4.79 -18.86
N TYR A 19 -34.03 5.59 -18.08
CA TYR A 19 -34.51 6.21 -16.84
C TYR A 19 -34.98 7.67 -17.03
N GLY A 20 -34.81 8.25 -18.21
CA GLY A 20 -35.44 9.52 -18.62
C GLY A 20 -34.95 10.81 -17.97
N ASN A 21 -34.16 10.73 -16.91
CA ASN A 21 -33.59 11.86 -16.20
C ASN A 21 -32.08 11.94 -16.43
N PHE A 22 -31.48 13.14 -16.23
CA PHE A 22 -30.04 13.32 -16.25
C PHE A 22 -29.38 12.53 -15.11
N THR A 23 -28.37 11.71 -15.44
CA THR A 23 -27.75 10.74 -14.53
C THR A 23 -26.25 10.97 -14.39
N VAL A 24 -25.59 10.28 -13.45
CA VAL A 24 -24.13 10.31 -13.27
C VAL A 24 -23.38 9.84 -14.52
N VAL A 25 -24.02 9.05 -15.38
CA VAL A 25 -23.41 8.49 -16.60
C VAL A 25 -23.43 9.50 -17.76
N ASP A 26 -24.36 10.46 -17.77
CA ASP A 26 -24.52 11.39 -18.89
C ASP A 26 -23.34 12.35 -19.07
N MET A 27 -22.48 12.47 -18.03
CA MET A 27 -21.20 13.19 -18.13
C MET A 27 -20.09 12.39 -18.80
N ALA A 28 -20.29 11.09 -18.99
CA ALA A 28 -19.28 10.20 -19.56
C ALA A 28 -19.24 10.30 -21.09
N PRO A 29 -18.05 10.27 -21.72
CA PRO A 29 -17.92 10.23 -23.17
C PRO A 29 -18.56 8.98 -23.77
N LYS A 30 -19.13 9.12 -24.98
CA LYS A 30 -19.79 8.02 -25.71
C LYS A 30 -18.90 6.77 -25.86
N GLU A 31 -17.60 6.99 -25.98
CA GLU A 31 -16.59 5.92 -26.19
C GLU A 31 -16.54 4.90 -25.05
N ILE A 32 -16.91 5.27 -23.82
CA ILE A 32 -16.85 4.38 -22.65
C ILE A 32 -18.22 3.85 -22.21
N LEU A 33 -19.31 4.29 -22.81
CA LEU A 33 -20.66 3.90 -22.38
C LEU A 33 -20.90 2.39 -22.48
N HIS A 34 -20.24 1.70 -23.42
CA HIS A 34 -20.31 0.24 -23.54
C HIS A 34 -19.67 -0.52 -22.36
N MET A 35 -18.88 0.16 -21.52
CA MET A 35 -18.25 -0.40 -20.33
C MET A 35 -19.07 -0.11 -19.06
N VAL A 36 -20.03 0.79 -19.13
CA VAL A 36 -20.81 1.26 -17.97
C VAL A 36 -22.00 0.34 -17.71
N ASP A 37 -22.09 -0.20 -16.49
CA ASP A 37 -23.23 -1.04 -16.10
C ASP A 37 -24.53 -0.22 -16.01
N ALA A 38 -25.65 -0.85 -16.41
CA ALA A 38 -26.99 -0.24 -16.37
C ALA A 38 -27.40 0.25 -14.97
N HIS A 39 -26.84 -0.33 -13.93
CA HIS A 39 -27.06 0.05 -12.54
C HIS A 39 -26.78 1.54 -12.27
N TRP A 40 -25.80 2.15 -12.95
CA TRP A 40 -25.40 3.54 -12.70
C TRP A 40 -26.39 4.58 -13.26
N TYR A 41 -27.21 4.22 -14.25
CA TYR A 41 -28.19 5.13 -14.84
C TYR A 41 -29.36 5.49 -13.92
N GLN A 42 -29.53 4.81 -12.79
CA GLN A 42 -30.56 5.15 -11.80
C GLN A 42 -30.15 6.29 -10.84
N TYR A 43 -28.88 6.70 -10.85
CA TYR A 43 -28.38 7.70 -9.92
C TYR A 43 -28.27 9.08 -10.59
N PRO A 44 -28.72 10.15 -9.90
CA PRO A 44 -28.51 11.51 -10.38
C PRO A 44 -27.02 11.86 -10.38
N PRO A 45 -26.62 12.91 -11.13
CA PRO A 45 -25.26 13.43 -11.08
C PRO A 45 -24.86 13.77 -9.65
N LEU A 46 -23.63 13.48 -9.30
CA LEU A 46 -23.10 13.84 -7.98
C LEU A 46 -22.91 15.35 -7.88
N ASN A 47 -23.04 15.89 -6.67
CA ASN A 47 -22.70 17.28 -6.41
C ASN A 47 -21.22 17.51 -6.80
N PRO A 48 -20.89 18.55 -7.61
CA PRO A 48 -19.54 18.88 -8.02
C PRO A 48 -18.52 19.00 -6.88
N LEU A 49 -19.00 19.32 -5.67
CA LEU A 49 -18.16 19.37 -4.47
C LEU A 49 -17.51 18.00 -4.15
N TRP A 50 -18.18 16.88 -4.44
CA TRP A 50 -17.58 15.55 -4.25
C TRP A 50 -16.35 15.36 -5.13
N TYR A 51 -16.43 15.76 -6.40
CA TYR A 51 -15.29 15.66 -7.33
C TYR A 51 -14.13 16.57 -6.91
N ALA A 52 -14.43 17.80 -6.45
CA ALA A 52 -13.44 18.74 -5.95
C ALA A 52 -12.73 18.21 -4.69
N LEU A 53 -13.49 17.65 -3.73
CA LEU A 53 -12.94 17.06 -2.50
C LEU A 53 -12.09 15.83 -2.78
N VAL A 54 -12.58 14.93 -3.64
CA VAL A 54 -11.83 13.73 -4.05
C VAL A 54 -10.57 14.12 -4.80
N GLY A 55 -10.64 15.05 -5.74
CA GLY A 55 -9.49 15.56 -6.47
C GLY A 55 -8.43 16.16 -5.54
N LEU A 56 -8.85 17.03 -4.61
CA LEU A 56 -7.94 17.62 -3.62
C LEU A 56 -7.28 16.54 -2.75
N TRP A 57 -8.08 15.61 -2.23
CA TRP A 57 -7.58 14.51 -1.41
C TRP A 57 -6.57 13.64 -2.15
N VAL A 58 -6.91 13.18 -3.35
CA VAL A 58 -6.03 12.34 -4.17
C VAL A 58 -4.79 13.09 -4.60
N GLY A 59 -4.89 14.40 -4.88
CA GLY A 59 -3.75 15.26 -5.18
C GLY A 59 -2.76 15.35 -4.02
N VAL A 60 -3.25 15.62 -2.81
CA VAL A 60 -2.41 15.68 -1.60
C VAL A 60 -1.79 14.30 -1.32
N MET A 61 -2.58 13.23 -1.32
CA MET A 61 -2.10 11.88 -1.06
C MET A 61 -1.12 11.40 -2.14
N GLY A 62 -1.35 11.77 -3.40
CA GLY A 62 -0.46 11.47 -4.51
C GLY A 62 0.92 12.08 -4.34
N CYS A 63 0.99 13.37 -4.04
CA CYS A 63 2.24 14.06 -3.79
C CYS A 63 2.99 13.49 -2.58
N LEU A 64 2.28 13.25 -1.46
CA LEU A 64 2.88 12.68 -0.24
C LEU A 64 3.39 11.26 -0.48
N SER A 65 2.63 10.42 -1.19
CA SER A 65 3.03 9.04 -1.49
C SER A 65 4.24 8.99 -2.41
N ILE A 66 4.23 9.74 -3.51
CA ILE A 66 5.34 9.78 -4.47
C ILE A 66 6.62 10.27 -3.77
N ALA A 67 6.55 11.38 -3.05
CA ALA A 67 7.69 11.93 -2.33
C ALA A 67 8.17 10.97 -1.21
N GLY A 68 7.25 10.46 -0.39
CA GLY A 68 7.56 9.60 0.73
C GLY A 68 8.18 8.27 0.31
N ASN A 69 7.61 7.58 -0.67
CA ASN A 69 8.15 6.30 -1.15
C ASN A 69 9.46 6.49 -1.92
N PHE A 70 9.61 7.58 -2.68
CA PHE A 70 10.90 7.93 -3.28
C PHE A 70 11.99 8.10 -2.22
N VAL A 71 11.71 8.82 -1.14
CA VAL A 71 12.66 9.00 -0.02
C VAL A 71 12.97 7.65 0.65
N VAL A 72 11.99 6.78 0.85
CA VAL A 72 12.22 5.43 1.36
C VAL A 72 13.19 4.66 0.47
N ILE A 73 12.90 4.57 -0.83
CA ILE A 73 13.77 3.87 -1.80
C ILE A 73 15.19 4.47 -1.76
N TRP A 74 15.30 5.79 -1.83
CA TRP A 74 16.58 6.49 -1.84
C TRP A 74 17.40 6.24 -0.56
N VAL A 75 16.79 6.34 0.63
CA VAL A 75 17.47 6.13 1.92
C VAL A 75 17.95 4.69 2.04
N PHE A 76 17.10 3.69 1.76
CA PHE A 76 17.46 2.27 1.85
C PHE A 76 18.58 1.90 0.86
N MET A 77 18.51 2.41 -0.36
CA MET A 77 19.51 2.09 -1.39
C MET A 77 20.84 2.82 -1.19
N ASN A 78 20.85 3.98 -0.53
CA ASN A 78 22.05 4.78 -0.33
C ASN A 78 22.65 4.71 1.10
N THR A 79 22.16 3.80 1.95
CA THR A 79 22.68 3.58 3.30
C THR A 79 23.17 2.15 3.44
N LYS A 80 24.49 1.95 3.55
CA LYS A 80 25.11 0.59 3.61
C LYS A 80 24.50 -0.31 4.69
N SER A 81 24.23 0.21 5.89
CA SER A 81 23.65 -0.54 7.00
C SER A 81 22.20 -0.98 6.80
N LEU A 82 21.50 -0.40 5.81
CA LEU A 82 20.12 -0.74 5.43
C LEU A 82 20.05 -1.69 4.22
N ARG A 83 21.16 -1.97 3.54
CA ARG A 83 21.19 -2.87 2.38
C ARG A 83 21.20 -4.33 2.83
N THR A 84 20.12 -4.81 3.40
CA THR A 84 19.94 -6.21 3.81
C THR A 84 18.92 -6.92 2.91
N PRO A 85 18.98 -8.27 2.80
CA PRO A 85 17.99 -9.02 2.01
C PRO A 85 16.55 -8.78 2.45
N ALA A 86 16.29 -8.68 3.75
CA ALA A 86 14.97 -8.35 4.28
C ALA A 86 14.49 -6.96 3.85
N ASN A 87 15.38 -5.98 3.83
CA ASN A 87 15.05 -4.62 3.43
C ASN A 87 14.82 -4.47 1.91
N LEU A 88 15.27 -5.41 1.06
CA LEU A 88 14.89 -5.45 -0.35
C LEU A 88 13.37 -5.65 -0.53
N LEU A 89 12.72 -6.40 0.38
CA LEU A 89 11.27 -6.54 0.37
C LEU A 89 10.56 -5.22 0.73
N VAL A 90 11.15 -4.46 1.65
CA VAL A 90 10.65 -3.11 2.02
C VAL A 90 10.80 -2.13 0.84
N VAL A 91 11.94 -2.18 0.15
CA VAL A 91 12.17 -1.37 -1.06
C VAL A 91 11.17 -1.76 -2.16
N ASN A 92 10.91 -3.06 -2.36
CA ASN A 92 9.92 -3.52 -3.33
C ASN A 92 8.51 -3.01 -3.00
N LEU A 93 8.12 -3.03 -1.74
CA LEU A 93 6.87 -2.44 -1.28
C LEU A 93 6.80 -0.94 -1.61
N ALA A 94 7.86 -0.19 -1.30
CA ALA A 94 7.92 1.23 -1.61
C ALA A 94 7.90 1.52 -3.13
N ILE A 95 8.49 0.66 -3.96
CA ILE A 95 8.42 0.76 -5.43
C ILE A 95 6.97 0.56 -5.90
N SER A 96 6.25 -0.46 -5.41
CA SER A 96 4.86 -0.68 -5.82
C SER A 96 3.95 0.47 -5.39
N ASP A 97 4.10 1.00 -4.20
CA ASP A 97 3.32 2.13 -3.70
C ASP A 97 3.63 3.44 -4.45
N PHE A 98 4.91 3.66 -4.79
CA PHE A 98 5.33 4.77 -5.64
C PHE A 98 4.69 4.68 -7.03
N LEU A 99 4.81 3.52 -7.69
CA LEU A 99 4.27 3.30 -9.03
C LEU A 99 2.74 3.39 -9.03
N MET A 100 2.07 2.87 -8.00
CA MET A 100 0.62 2.97 -7.87
C MET A 100 0.18 4.42 -7.90
N MET A 101 0.74 5.28 -7.06
CA MET A 101 0.31 6.66 -7.03
C MET A 101 0.81 7.47 -8.23
N PHE A 102 2.02 7.19 -8.73
CA PHE A 102 2.54 7.83 -9.94
C PHE A 102 1.64 7.61 -11.16
N THR A 103 1.06 6.42 -11.28
CA THR A 103 0.18 6.08 -12.42
C THR A 103 -1.29 6.41 -12.18
N MET A 104 -1.75 6.44 -10.93
CA MET A 104 -3.17 6.58 -10.62
C MET A 104 -3.62 7.99 -10.26
N PHE A 105 -2.76 8.77 -9.57
CA PHE A 105 -3.19 10.09 -9.12
C PHE A 105 -3.37 11.09 -10.27
N PRO A 106 -2.47 11.21 -11.29
CA PRO A 106 -2.65 12.22 -12.33
C PRO A 106 -3.93 11.98 -13.18
N PRO A 107 -4.22 10.74 -13.66
CA PRO A 107 -5.47 10.47 -14.33
C PRO A 107 -6.70 10.82 -13.48
N MET A 108 -6.70 10.45 -12.20
CA MET A 108 -7.83 10.71 -11.32
C MET A 108 -8.05 12.21 -11.06
N MET A 109 -6.99 13.02 -11.01
CA MET A 109 -7.12 14.48 -10.96
C MET A 109 -7.82 15.04 -12.21
N ILE A 110 -7.44 14.55 -13.38
CA ILE A 110 -8.05 14.96 -14.66
C ILE A 110 -9.52 14.56 -14.68
N THR A 111 -9.84 13.33 -14.31
CA THR A 111 -11.22 12.83 -14.33
C THR A 111 -12.11 13.47 -13.26
N CYS A 112 -11.56 13.84 -12.11
CA CYS A 112 -12.28 14.65 -11.12
C CYS A 112 -12.60 16.06 -11.64
N TYR A 113 -11.67 16.69 -12.35
CA TYR A 113 -11.91 17.99 -12.97
C TYR A 113 -13.04 17.94 -14.01
N TRP A 114 -13.06 16.91 -14.86
CA TRP A 114 -14.09 16.70 -15.87
C TRP A 114 -15.36 16.01 -15.35
N GLN A 115 -15.36 15.55 -14.09
CA GLN A 115 -16.46 14.82 -13.44
C GLN A 115 -16.85 13.53 -14.18
N ALA A 116 -15.96 13.01 -15.02
CA ALA A 116 -16.14 11.79 -15.78
C ALA A 116 -14.81 11.21 -16.26
N TRP A 117 -14.79 9.93 -16.61
CA TRP A 117 -13.64 9.30 -17.24
C TRP A 117 -13.52 9.72 -18.70
N THR A 118 -12.61 10.63 -19.00
CA THR A 118 -12.41 11.23 -20.33
C THR A 118 -11.17 10.69 -21.05
N LEU A 119 -10.50 9.69 -20.49
CA LEU A 119 -9.22 9.20 -21.01
C LEU A 119 -9.35 8.00 -21.96
N GLY A 120 -10.59 7.64 -22.35
CA GLY A 120 -10.86 6.55 -23.28
C GLY A 120 -10.94 5.17 -22.64
N ALA A 121 -11.49 4.20 -23.38
CA ALA A 121 -11.78 2.84 -22.90
C ALA A 121 -10.50 2.07 -22.55
N PHE A 122 -9.53 2.02 -23.45
CA PHE A 122 -8.27 1.29 -23.22
C PHE A 122 -7.52 1.80 -21.99
N PHE A 123 -7.49 3.11 -21.80
CA PHE A 123 -6.80 3.66 -20.63
C PHE A 123 -7.56 3.39 -19.32
N CYS A 124 -8.88 3.20 -19.36
CA CYS A 124 -9.68 2.74 -18.24
C CYS A 124 -9.28 1.32 -17.81
N GLU A 125 -9.15 0.40 -18.78
CA GLU A 125 -8.69 -0.96 -18.52
C GLU A 125 -7.25 -0.98 -17.95
N VAL A 126 -6.33 -0.22 -18.54
CA VAL A 126 -4.95 -0.09 -18.05
C VAL A 126 -4.91 0.48 -16.64
N TYR A 127 -5.73 1.48 -16.34
CA TYR A 127 -5.83 2.08 -15.01
C TYR A 127 -6.31 1.05 -13.98
N GLY A 128 -7.38 0.31 -14.26
CA GLY A 128 -7.88 -0.75 -13.39
C GLY A 128 -6.86 -1.87 -13.17
N PHE A 129 -6.18 -2.28 -14.24
CA PHE A 129 -5.09 -3.26 -14.20
C PHE A 129 -3.94 -2.80 -13.29
N LEU A 130 -3.44 -1.58 -13.47
CA LEU A 130 -2.31 -1.06 -12.68
C LEU A 130 -2.66 -0.92 -11.20
N GLY A 131 -3.89 -0.48 -10.88
CA GLY A 131 -4.36 -0.42 -9.50
C GLY A 131 -4.42 -1.80 -8.84
N SER A 132 -4.94 -2.79 -9.55
CA SER A 132 -4.98 -4.19 -9.11
C SER A 132 -3.58 -4.77 -8.96
N LEU A 133 -2.70 -4.57 -9.94
CA LEU A 133 -1.33 -5.07 -9.95
C LEU A 133 -0.52 -4.56 -8.75
N PHE A 134 -0.48 -3.24 -8.56
CA PHE A 134 0.31 -2.66 -7.47
C PHE A 134 -0.28 -2.97 -6.10
N GLY A 135 -1.61 -3.08 -5.98
CA GLY A 135 -2.28 -3.57 -4.77
C GLY A 135 -1.87 -5.00 -4.42
N CYS A 136 -1.83 -5.90 -5.40
CA CYS A 136 -1.34 -7.27 -5.23
C CYS A 136 0.13 -7.33 -4.81
N VAL A 137 1.00 -6.60 -5.51
CA VAL A 137 2.43 -6.56 -5.18
C VAL A 137 2.66 -6.03 -3.77
N SER A 138 1.91 -5.00 -3.37
CA SER A 138 1.99 -4.42 -2.02
C SER A 138 1.66 -5.45 -0.94
N ILE A 139 0.50 -6.10 -0.99
CA ILE A 139 0.10 -7.05 0.06
C ILE A 139 1.00 -8.29 0.10
N TRP A 140 1.39 -8.86 -1.03
CA TRP A 140 2.28 -10.01 -1.04
C TRP A 140 3.70 -9.66 -0.58
N SER A 141 4.18 -8.45 -0.84
CA SER A 141 5.42 -7.95 -0.24
C SER A 141 5.34 -7.92 1.29
N MET A 142 4.21 -7.47 1.84
CA MET A 142 3.97 -7.48 3.29
C MET A 142 3.91 -8.89 3.87
N VAL A 143 3.30 -9.86 3.16
CA VAL A 143 3.33 -11.29 3.57
C VAL A 143 4.76 -11.81 3.67
N TRP A 144 5.61 -11.51 2.68
CA TRP A 144 7.02 -11.93 2.72
C TRP A 144 7.81 -11.23 3.83
N ILE A 145 7.55 -9.96 4.11
CA ILE A 145 8.13 -9.25 5.25
C ILE A 145 7.71 -9.91 6.57
N THR A 146 6.44 -10.23 6.73
CA THR A 146 5.91 -10.91 7.92
C THR A 146 6.54 -12.29 8.09
N LEU A 147 6.67 -13.07 7.03
CA LEU A 147 7.30 -14.39 7.05
C LEU A 147 8.79 -14.30 7.43
N ASP A 148 9.49 -13.28 6.96
CA ASP A 148 10.87 -13.03 7.36
C ASP A 148 10.96 -12.74 8.87
N ARG A 149 10.09 -11.88 9.39
CA ARG A 149 10.00 -11.61 10.84
C ARG A 149 9.67 -12.87 11.65
N TYR A 150 8.77 -13.69 11.17
CA TYR A 150 8.48 -14.99 11.80
C TYR A 150 9.72 -15.89 11.87
N ASN A 151 10.45 -16.03 10.77
CA ASN A 151 11.66 -16.86 10.75
C ASN A 151 12.73 -16.34 11.72
N VAL A 152 12.91 -15.01 11.81
CA VAL A 152 13.92 -14.41 12.71
C VAL A 152 13.50 -14.51 14.18
N ILE A 153 12.24 -14.23 14.52
CA ILE A 153 11.78 -14.08 15.91
C ILE A 153 11.34 -15.42 16.49
N VAL A 154 10.57 -16.22 15.74
CA VAL A 154 9.98 -17.47 16.24
C VAL A 154 10.94 -18.64 16.09
N LYS A 155 11.57 -18.78 14.91
CA LYS A 155 12.54 -19.87 14.66
C LYS A 155 13.94 -19.55 15.17
N GLY A 156 14.30 -18.27 15.29
CA GLY A 156 15.60 -17.83 15.81
C GLY A 156 16.78 -18.50 15.10
N VAL A 157 17.67 -19.13 15.89
CA VAL A 157 18.88 -19.80 15.37
C VAL A 157 18.56 -20.99 14.44
N SER A 158 17.42 -21.66 14.61
CA SER A 158 16.96 -22.74 13.72
C SER A 158 16.38 -22.24 12.40
N GLY A 159 16.11 -20.95 12.28
CA GLY A 159 15.61 -20.33 11.06
C GLY A 159 16.71 -20.11 10.03
N THR A 160 16.41 -20.38 8.75
CA THR A 160 17.34 -20.05 7.67
C THR A 160 17.28 -18.55 7.37
N PRO A 161 18.39 -17.79 7.52
CA PRO A 161 18.42 -16.37 7.19
C PRO A 161 18.05 -16.13 5.72
N LEU A 162 17.32 -15.06 5.45
CA LEU A 162 16.98 -14.69 4.10
C LEU A 162 18.24 -14.25 3.33
N SER A 163 18.53 -14.94 2.23
CA SER A 163 19.63 -14.56 1.33
C SER A 163 19.15 -13.51 0.30
N SER A 164 20.09 -12.76 -0.29
CA SER A 164 19.77 -11.81 -1.37
C SER A 164 19.10 -12.49 -2.56
N LYS A 165 19.57 -13.69 -2.95
CA LYS A 165 18.95 -14.49 -4.01
C LYS A 165 17.51 -14.88 -3.61
N GLY A 166 17.30 -15.32 -2.37
CA GLY A 166 15.97 -15.66 -1.86
C GLY A 166 15.00 -14.47 -1.82
N ALA A 167 15.47 -13.27 -1.47
CA ALA A 167 14.69 -12.05 -1.52
C ALA A 167 14.29 -11.70 -2.97
N LEU A 168 15.24 -11.70 -3.88
CA LEU A 168 14.98 -11.42 -5.31
C LEU A 168 14.02 -12.42 -5.95
N MET A 169 14.13 -13.71 -5.63
CA MET A 169 13.19 -14.73 -6.13
C MET A 169 11.77 -14.51 -5.60
N ARG A 170 11.61 -14.09 -4.35
CA ARG A 170 10.29 -13.73 -3.77
C ARG A 170 9.71 -12.50 -4.45
N ILE A 171 10.53 -11.46 -4.69
CA ILE A 171 10.13 -10.25 -5.41
C ILE A 171 9.67 -10.63 -6.82
N LEU A 172 10.51 -11.34 -7.59
CA LEU A 172 10.18 -11.76 -8.95
C LEU A 172 8.90 -12.60 -8.97
N GLY A 173 8.78 -13.59 -8.09
CA GLY A 173 7.57 -14.42 -7.97
C GLY A 173 6.33 -13.60 -7.66
N THR A 174 6.45 -12.59 -6.80
CA THR A 174 5.35 -11.67 -6.47
C THR A 174 4.88 -10.89 -7.70
N TRP A 175 5.80 -10.31 -8.47
CA TRP A 175 5.44 -9.57 -9.69
C TRP A 175 4.82 -10.49 -10.74
N VAL A 176 5.43 -11.63 -11.02
CA VAL A 176 4.91 -12.61 -12.01
C VAL A 176 3.52 -13.10 -11.62
N ALA A 177 3.32 -13.50 -10.36
CA ALA A 177 2.01 -13.95 -9.87
C ALA A 177 0.97 -12.82 -9.89
N SER A 178 1.34 -11.59 -9.50
CA SER A 178 0.43 -10.45 -9.54
C SER A 178 0.01 -10.10 -10.97
N ILE A 179 0.94 -10.11 -11.93
CA ILE A 179 0.61 -9.92 -13.34
C ILE A 179 -0.32 -11.03 -13.83
N ALA A 180 -0.01 -12.29 -13.53
CA ALA A 180 -0.82 -13.44 -13.97
C ALA A 180 -2.26 -13.35 -13.44
N TRP A 181 -2.49 -12.84 -12.24
CA TRP A 181 -3.82 -12.66 -11.67
C TRP A 181 -4.55 -11.40 -12.15
N CYS A 182 -3.84 -10.35 -12.56
CA CYS A 182 -4.45 -9.10 -13.02
C CYS A 182 -4.67 -9.05 -14.55
N LEU A 183 -4.04 -9.93 -15.32
CA LEU A 183 -4.19 -9.99 -16.78
C LEU A 183 -5.52 -10.58 -17.29
N PRO A 184 -6.14 -11.61 -16.66
CA PRO A 184 -7.32 -12.28 -17.18
C PRO A 184 -8.49 -11.36 -17.57
N PRO A 185 -8.76 -10.22 -16.92
CA PRO A 185 -9.81 -9.30 -17.36
C PRO A 185 -9.65 -8.76 -18.79
N PHE A 186 -8.42 -8.67 -19.31
CA PHE A 186 -8.19 -8.32 -20.73
C PHE A 186 -8.60 -9.41 -21.72
N PHE A 187 -8.77 -10.65 -21.23
CA PHE A 187 -9.10 -11.83 -22.04
C PHE A 187 -10.52 -12.35 -21.79
N GLY A 188 -11.36 -11.54 -21.11
CA GLY A 188 -12.78 -11.84 -20.91
C GLY A 188 -13.10 -12.65 -19.64
N TRP A 189 -12.11 -12.95 -18.77
CA TRP A 189 -12.41 -13.48 -17.45
C TRP A 189 -12.55 -12.30 -16.46
N ASN A 190 -13.77 -11.73 -16.39
CA ASN A 190 -14.09 -10.40 -15.88
C ASN A 190 -13.61 -9.27 -16.83
N ARG A 191 -13.67 -8.01 -16.42
CA ARG A 191 -13.20 -6.84 -17.16
C ARG A 191 -12.91 -5.68 -16.21
N TYR A 192 -12.17 -4.67 -16.69
CA TYR A 192 -12.00 -3.40 -16.00
C TYR A 192 -12.98 -2.37 -16.56
N VAL A 193 -13.74 -1.69 -15.68
CA VAL A 193 -14.83 -0.80 -16.05
C VAL A 193 -14.81 0.48 -15.21
N PRO A 194 -15.47 1.57 -15.67
CA PRO A 194 -15.67 2.76 -14.84
C PRO A 194 -16.44 2.44 -13.57
N GLU A 195 -15.97 2.94 -12.44
CA GLU A 195 -16.66 2.85 -11.15
C GLU A 195 -17.80 3.87 -11.05
N GLY A 196 -18.69 3.73 -10.08
CA GLY A 196 -19.97 4.47 -9.99
C GLY A 196 -19.87 5.99 -9.99
N ASN A 197 -18.77 6.58 -9.56
CA ASN A 197 -18.52 8.01 -9.64
C ASN A 197 -17.92 8.47 -10.99
N MET A 198 -17.70 7.56 -11.93
CA MET A 198 -17.15 7.80 -13.26
C MET A 198 -15.76 8.47 -13.29
N THR A 199 -14.98 8.46 -12.19
CA THR A 199 -13.65 9.09 -12.14
C THR A 199 -12.49 8.10 -12.00
N ALA A 200 -12.79 6.82 -11.80
CA ALA A 200 -11.82 5.75 -11.67
C ALA A 200 -12.33 4.50 -12.39
N CYS A 201 -11.44 3.57 -12.67
CA CYS A 201 -11.78 2.27 -13.24
C CYS A 201 -11.24 1.15 -12.32
N GLY A 202 -12.02 0.08 -12.21
CA GLY A 202 -11.69 -1.09 -11.40
C GLY A 202 -12.33 -2.35 -11.98
N THR A 203 -12.28 -3.45 -11.24
CA THR A 203 -12.89 -4.73 -11.63
C THR A 203 -14.42 -4.60 -11.72
N ASP A 204 -15.02 -5.30 -12.67
CA ASP A 204 -16.47 -5.32 -12.84
C ASP A 204 -17.13 -6.26 -11.81
N TYR A 205 -17.70 -5.68 -10.78
CA TYR A 205 -18.42 -6.38 -9.72
C TYR A 205 -19.94 -6.32 -9.87
N LEU A 206 -20.44 -5.75 -10.96
CA LEU A 206 -21.88 -5.60 -11.22
C LEU A 206 -22.42 -6.56 -12.29
N THR A 207 -21.58 -7.00 -13.21
CA THR A 207 -22.01 -7.97 -14.23
C THR A 207 -22.34 -9.31 -13.57
N ASP A 208 -23.61 -9.72 -13.67
CA ASP A 208 -24.16 -10.92 -13.03
C ASP A 208 -24.08 -12.12 -13.97
N ASP A 209 -22.86 -12.64 -14.12
CA ASP A 209 -22.60 -13.89 -14.83
C ASP A 209 -21.58 -14.75 -14.09
N VAL A 210 -21.62 -16.06 -14.35
CA VAL A 210 -20.76 -17.04 -13.66
C VAL A 210 -19.28 -16.80 -13.92
N VAL A 211 -18.92 -16.33 -15.12
CA VAL A 211 -17.52 -16.12 -15.51
C VAL A 211 -16.94 -14.94 -14.72
N SER A 212 -17.65 -13.79 -14.72
CA SER A 212 -17.24 -12.59 -13.99
C SER A 212 -17.16 -12.83 -12.48
N HIS A 213 -18.19 -13.47 -11.91
CA HIS A 213 -18.21 -13.82 -10.48
C HIS A 213 -17.11 -14.80 -10.10
N SER A 214 -16.83 -15.81 -10.91
CA SER A 214 -15.75 -16.79 -10.63
C SER A 214 -14.40 -16.13 -10.49
N TYR A 215 -14.09 -15.15 -11.36
CA TYR A 215 -12.87 -14.37 -11.26
C TYR A 215 -12.80 -13.61 -9.93
N LEU A 216 -13.85 -12.87 -9.59
CA LEU A 216 -13.87 -12.03 -8.38
C LEU A 216 -13.77 -12.87 -7.09
N TYR A 217 -14.40 -14.02 -7.03
CA TYR A 217 -14.27 -14.93 -5.88
C TYR A 217 -12.82 -15.41 -5.72
N ILE A 218 -12.21 -15.93 -6.79
CA ILE A 218 -10.83 -16.46 -6.74
C ILE A 218 -9.85 -15.31 -6.49
N TYR A 219 -10.02 -14.18 -7.16
CA TYR A 219 -9.19 -12.99 -6.98
C TYR A 219 -9.29 -12.45 -5.54
N SER A 220 -10.48 -12.40 -4.95
CA SER A 220 -10.68 -12.01 -3.55
C SER A 220 -9.95 -12.92 -2.56
N VAL A 221 -9.93 -14.23 -2.83
CA VAL A 221 -9.13 -15.18 -2.02
C VAL A 221 -7.65 -14.85 -2.16
N TRP A 222 -7.15 -14.66 -3.37
CA TRP A 222 -5.74 -14.42 -3.65
C TRP A 222 -5.22 -13.10 -3.10
N VAL A 223 -5.98 -11.99 -3.26
CA VAL A 223 -5.49 -10.65 -2.93
C VAL A 223 -5.87 -10.19 -1.52
N TYR A 224 -6.89 -10.81 -0.91
CA TYR A 224 -7.39 -10.34 0.38
C TYR A 224 -7.44 -11.44 1.44
N LEU A 225 -8.21 -12.49 1.23
CA LEU A 225 -8.47 -13.50 2.27
C LEU A 225 -7.22 -14.31 2.61
N LEU A 226 -6.51 -14.84 1.62
CA LEU A 226 -5.30 -15.65 1.85
C LEU A 226 -4.18 -14.82 2.52
N PRO A 227 -3.82 -13.62 2.06
CA PRO A 227 -2.89 -12.75 2.78
C PRO A 227 -3.35 -12.41 4.22
N LEU A 228 -4.65 -12.17 4.43
CA LEU A 228 -5.20 -11.90 5.76
C LEU A 228 -4.96 -13.07 6.71
N PHE A 229 -5.37 -14.27 6.32
CA PHE A 229 -5.20 -15.48 7.15
C PHE A 229 -3.72 -15.82 7.38
N LEU A 230 -2.87 -15.68 6.37
CA LEU A 230 -1.43 -15.88 6.52
C LEU A 230 -0.82 -14.89 7.53
N ASN A 231 -1.17 -13.62 7.44
CA ASN A 231 -0.68 -12.63 8.39
C ASN A 231 -1.19 -12.89 9.80
N ILE A 232 -2.49 -13.19 9.99
CA ILE A 232 -3.05 -13.54 11.30
C ILE A 232 -2.31 -14.75 11.89
N TYR A 233 -2.10 -15.80 11.10
CA TYR A 233 -1.38 -16.99 11.53
C TYR A 233 0.04 -16.65 11.97
N LEU A 234 0.83 -16.00 11.13
CA LEU A 234 2.22 -15.66 11.42
C LEU A 234 2.33 -14.74 12.64
N TYR A 235 1.50 -13.70 12.73
CA TYR A 235 1.53 -12.76 13.86
C TYR A 235 1.05 -13.38 15.17
N THR A 236 0.20 -14.39 15.16
CA THR A 236 -0.16 -15.13 16.38
C THR A 236 1.09 -15.71 17.06
N PHE A 237 2.01 -16.28 16.28
CA PHE A 237 3.26 -16.83 16.82
C PHE A 237 4.28 -15.72 17.15
N ILE A 238 4.41 -14.71 16.30
CA ILE A 238 5.32 -13.58 16.54
C ILE A 238 4.96 -12.88 17.86
N ILE A 239 3.69 -12.57 18.10
CA ILE A 239 3.24 -11.90 19.32
C ILE A 239 3.51 -12.75 20.56
N LYS A 240 3.24 -14.07 20.49
CA LYS A 240 3.56 -14.99 21.60
C LYS A 240 5.07 -15.02 21.88
N ALA A 241 5.91 -15.11 20.85
CA ALA A 241 7.36 -15.12 21.00
C ALA A 241 7.90 -13.82 21.59
N VAL A 242 7.40 -12.66 21.12
CA VAL A 242 7.74 -11.33 21.65
C VAL A 242 7.33 -11.20 23.12
N ALA A 243 6.11 -11.60 23.48
CA ALA A 243 5.62 -11.53 24.85
C ALA A 243 6.45 -12.42 25.81
N ASN A 244 6.80 -13.65 25.38
CA ASN A 244 7.66 -14.54 26.14
C ASN A 244 9.06 -13.97 26.33
N HIS A 245 9.63 -13.40 25.27
CA HIS A 245 10.96 -12.77 25.36
C HIS A 245 10.93 -11.57 26.31
N GLU A 246 9.94 -10.67 26.22
CA GLU A 246 9.81 -9.54 27.16
C GLU A 246 9.64 -10.01 28.62
N LYS A 247 8.90 -11.09 28.84
CA LYS A 247 8.75 -11.69 30.19
C LYS A 247 10.07 -12.22 30.71
N GLN A 248 10.80 -13.01 29.93
CA GLN A 248 12.13 -13.55 30.30
C GLN A 248 13.12 -12.44 30.65
N MET A 249 13.15 -11.38 29.82
CA MET A 249 13.99 -10.21 30.05
C MET A 249 13.69 -9.52 31.39
N ARG A 250 12.40 -9.33 31.73
CA ARG A 250 11.98 -8.74 33.01
C ARG A 250 12.36 -9.64 34.19
N GLU A 251 12.22 -10.95 34.07
CA GLU A 251 12.58 -11.90 35.13
C GLU A 251 14.10 -11.94 35.35
N GLN A 252 14.90 -11.92 34.28
CA GLN A 252 16.37 -11.86 34.40
C GLN A 252 16.82 -10.52 34.99
N ALA A 253 16.24 -9.40 34.59
CA ALA A 253 16.55 -8.09 35.17
C ALA A 253 16.26 -8.05 36.68
N LYS A 254 15.13 -8.63 37.12
CA LYS A 254 14.79 -8.77 38.54
C LYS A 254 15.79 -9.62 39.31
N LYS A 255 16.23 -10.75 38.74
CA LYS A 255 17.21 -11.65 39.38
C LYS A 255 18.58 -10.99 39.54
N MET A 256 18.96 -10.09 38.64
CA MET A 256 20.23 -9.38 38.66
C MET A 256 20.18 -8.02 39.40
N GLY A 257 19.01 -7.63 39.92
CA GLY A 257 18.83 -6.36 40.63
C GLY A 257 19.04 -5.11 39.78
N VAL A 258 18.95 -5.24 38.44
CA VAL A 258 19.16 -4.14 37.47
C VAL A 258 17.87 -3.73 36.81
N LYS A 259 17.73 -2.42 36.48
CA LYS A 259 16.51 -1.90 35.83
C LYS A 259 16.33 -2.39 34.39
N SER A 260 17.41 -2.73 33.68
CA SER A 260 17.38 -3.31 32.33
C SER A 260 18.65 -4.10 32.02
N LEU A 261 18.51 -5.14 31.20
CA LEU A 261 19.65 -5.90 30.67
C LEU A 261 20.18 -5.23 29.40
N ARG A 262 21.47 -4.90 29.40
CA ARG A 262 22.16 -4.28 28.25
C ARG A 262 23.08 -5.27 27.52
N SER A 263 22.76 -6.57 27.49
CA SER A 263 23.56 -7.51 26.66
C SER A 263 23.31 -7.25 25.16
N GLU A 264 24.31 -7.46 24.32
CA GLU A 264 24.21 -7.30 22.87
C GLU A 264 23.08 -8.14 22.26
N GLU A 265 22.92 -9.37 22.76
CA GLU A 265 21.84 -10.27 22.33
C GLU A 265 20.44 -9.72 22.69
N SER A 266 20.28 -9.15 23.85
CA SER A 266 19.06 -8.47 24.29
C SER A 266 18.71 -7.27 23.42
N GLN A 267 19.71 -6.46 23.06
CA GLN A 267 19.51 -5.29 22.20
C GLN A 267 19.12 -5.71 20.77
N LYS A 268 19.76 -6.76 20.23
CA LYS A 268 19.44 -7.31 18.91
C LYS A 268 18.01 -7.84 18.87
N THR A 269 17.59 -8.63 19.82
CA THR A 269 16.23 -9.17 19.89
C THR A 269 15.18 -8.07 20.07
N SER A 270 15.47 -7.06 20.89
CA SER A 270 14.59 -5.87 21.03
C SER A 270 14.44 -5.10 19.71
N ALA A 271 15.50 -4.98 18.91
CA ALA A 271 15.44 -4.36 17.58
C ALA A 271 14.57 -5.16 16.62
N GLU A 272 14.68 -6.49 16.59
CA GLU A 272 13.85 -7.36 15.76
C GLU A 272 12.36 -7.31 16.18
N CYS A 273 12.07 -7.26 17.47
CA CYS A 273 10.71 -7.05 17.97
C CYS A 273 10.12 -5.69 17.53
N ARG A 274 10.92 -4.63 17.50
CA ARG A 274 10.49 -3.33 16.94
C ARG A 274 10.13 -3.44 15.47
N LEU A 275 10.99 -4.09 14.67
CA LEU A 275 10.73 -4.27 13.24
C LEU A 275 9.45 -5.09 13.00
N ALA A 276 9.18 -6.10 13.81
CA ALA A 276 7.92 -6.84 13.73
C ALA A 276 6.69 -5.98 14.07
N LYS A 277 6.79 -5.10 15.08
CA LYS A 277 5.71 -4.15 15.42
C LYS A 277 5.46 -3.17 14.27
N VAL A 278 6.51 -2.66 13.61
CA VAL A 278 6.40 -1.81 12.41
C VAL A 278 5.68 -2.56 11.29
N ALA A 279 6.10 -3.79 10.99
CA ALA A 279 5.49 -4.60 9.95
C ALA A 279 4.01 -4.94 10.27
N LEU A 280 3.66 -5.23 11.53
CA LEU A 280 2.28 -5.41 11.96
C LEU A 280 1.44 -4.16 11.70
N MET A 281 1.97 -2.99 12.01
CA MET A 281 1.27 -1.72 11.81
C MET A 281 1.00 -1.46 10.32
N THR A 282 2.01 -1.66 9.45
CA THR A 282 1.83 -1.47 8.01
C THR A 282 0.82 -2.45 7.41
N VAL A 283 0.87 -3.73 7.80
CA VAL A 283 -0.11 -4.74 7.37
C VAL A 283 -1.52 -4.38 7.85
N SER A 284 -1.69 -3.99 9.10
CA SER A 284 -2.99 -3.61 9.64
C SER A 284 -3.58 -2.41 8.91
N LEU A 285 -2.76 -1.39 8.63
CA LEU A 285 -3.19 -0.21 7.88
C LEU A 285 -3.57 -0.56 6.44
N TRP A 286 -2.88 -1.53 5.82
CA TRP A 286 -3.25 -2.02 4.50
C TRP A 286 -4.66 -2.63 4.50
N PHE A 287 -4.96 -3.52 5.44
CA PHE A 287 -6.29 -4.13 5.54
C PHE A 287 -7.37 -3.09 5.84
N VAL A 288 -7.13 -2.14 6.74
CA VAL A 288 -8.06 -1.04 7.02
C VAL A 288 -8.35 -0.23 5.76
N ALA A 289 -7.34 0.07 4.96
CA ALA A 289 -7.48 0.86 3.74
C ALA A 289 -8.21 0.11 2.62
N TRP A 290 -7.97 -1.20 2.45
CA TRP A 290 -8.55 -1.99 1.36
C TRP A 290 -9.89 -2.66 1.70
N THR A 291 -10.24 -2.76 2.99
CA THR A 291 -11.52 -3.36 3.43
C THR A 291 -12.75 -2.68 2.81
N PRO A 292 -12.86 -1.34 2.73
CA PRO A 292 -13.99 -0.70 2.08
C PRO A 292 -14.15 -1.13 0.61
N TYR A 293 -13.05 -1.18 -0.14
CA TYR A 293 -13.07 -1.63 -1.53
C TYR A 293 -13.48 -3.11 -1.66
N PHE A 294 -12.96 -3.96 -0.80
CA PHE A 294 -13.36 -5.37 -0.72
C PHE A 294 -14.86 -5.52 -0.46
N ILE A 295 -15.42 -4.78 0.51
CA ILE A 295 -16.85 -4.82 0.85
C ILE A 295 -17.69 -4.33 -0.33
N ILE A 296 -17.27 -3.27 -1.03
CA ILE A 296 -17.98 -2.74 -2.21
C ILE A 296 -18.07 -3.80 -3.32
N ASN A 297 -16.95 -4.48 -3.64
CA ASN A 297 -16.94 -5.55 -4.63
C ASN A 297 -17.91 -6.69 -4.26
N TRP A 298 -17.87 -7.13 -3.02
CA TRP A 298 -18.77 -8.19 -2.54
C TRP A 298 -20.23 -7.74 -2.48
N SER A 299 -20.49 -6.49 -2.08
CA SER A 299 -21.84 -5.93 -2.10
C SER A 299 -22.40 -5.89 -3.52
N GLY A 300 -21.60 -5.48 -4.50
CA GLY A 300 -21.99 -5.45 -5.91
C GLY A 300 -22.36 -6.82 -6.46
N MET A 301 -21.57 -7.86 -6.13
CA MET A 301 -21.87 -9.24 -6.54
C MET A 301 -23.12 -9.82 -5.87
N LEU A 302 -23.37 -9.48 -4.61
CA LEU A 302 -24.48 -10.08 -3.84
C LEU A 302 -25.77 -9.28 -3.93
N LYS A 303 -25.68 -7.95 -3.89
CA LYS A 303 -26.83 -7.03 -3.92
C LYS A 303 -26.39 -5.69 -4.52
N LYS A 304 -26.58 -5.51 -5.82
CA LYS A 304 -26.24 -4.27 -6.56
C LYS A 304 -26.84 -3.00 -5.92
N GLU A 305 -28.02 -3.11 -5.33
CA GLU A 305 -28.75 -2.00 -4.72
C GLU A 305 -28.00 -1.34 -3.55
N LEU A 306 -27.07 -2.06 -2.94
CA LEU A 306 -26.23 -1.52 -1.84
C LEU A 306 -25.11 -0.62 -2.35
N VAL A 307 -24.79 -0.66 -3.65
CA VAL A 307 -23.68 0.06 -4.21
C VAL A 307 -24.16 1.35 -4.87
N SER A 308 -23.78 2.49 -4.33
CA SER A 308 -24.07 3.82 -4.87
C SER A 308 -22.79 4.51 -5.35
N PRO A 309 -22.88 5.53 -6.24
CA PRO A 309 -21.72 6.29 -6.69
C PRO A 309 -20.91 6.91 -5.55
N VAL A 310 -21.56 7.41 -4.50
CA VAL A 310 -20.88 7.94 -3.30
C VAL A 310 -20.17 6.84 -2.53
N TYR A 311 -20.75 5.65 -2.45
CA TYR A 311 -20.13 4.52 -1.75
C TYR A 311 -18.83 4.07 -2.45
N THR A 312 -18.80 4.07 -3.79
CA THR A 312 -17.59 3.72 -4.56
C THR A 312 -16.45 4.71 -4.37
N ILE A 313 -16.75 6.00 -4.11
CA ILE A 313 -15.73 7.01 -3.78
C ILE A 313 -14.91 6.59 -2.57
N TRP A 314 -15.56 6.16 -1.50
CA TRP A 314 -14.87 5.77 -0.27
C TRP A 314 -13.91 4.59 -0.49
N GLY A 315 -14.34 3.55 -1.22
CA GLY A 315 -13.46 2.43 -1.54
C GLY A 315 -12.21 2.86 -2.29
N SER A 316 -12.37 3.66 -3.32
CA SER A 316 -11.28 4.15 -4.15
C SER A 316 -10.30 5.06 -3.38
N VAL A 317 -10.83 5.98 -2.55
CA VAL A 317 -10.05 6.95 -1.77
C VAL A 317 -9.24 6.25 -0.67
N PHE A 318 -9.86 5.35 0.10
CA PHE A 318 -9.17 4.61 1.17
C PHE A 318 -8.09 3.68 0.61
N ALA A 319 -8.38 2.93 -0.45
CA ALA A 319 -7.40 2.04 -1.07
C ALA A 319 -6.13 2.79 -1.53
N LYS A 320 -6.29 3.99 -2.12
CA LYS A 320 -5.16 4.82 -2.56
C LYS A 320 -4.39 5.45 -1.38
N ALA A 321 -5.05 5.76 -0.27
CA ALA A 321 -4.40 6.29 0.92
C ALA A 321 -3.36 5.31 1.53
N ASN A 322 -3.52 4.00 1.29
CA ASN A 322 -2.56 2.99 1.73
C ASN A 322 -1.11 3.32 1.36
N ALA A 323 -0.87 3.80 0.14
CA ALA A 323 0.48 4.09 -0.35
C ALA A 323 1.19 5.24 0.41
N VAL A 324 0.49 6.02 1.22
CA VAL A 324 1.05 7.10 2.04
C VAL A 324 1.50 6.61 3.41
N TYR A 325 0.87 5.55 3.94
CA TYR A 325 1.09 5.15 5.34
C TYR A 325 2.47 4.57 5.58
N ASN A 326 3.00 3.77 4.66
CA ASN A 326 4.26 3.06 4.83
C ASN A 326 5.46 3.99 5.08
N PRO A 327 5.71 5.04 4.29
CA PRO A 327 6.77 6.00 4.55
C PRO A 327 6.67 6.68 5.92
N ILE A 328 5.45 7.04 6.34
CA ILE A 328 5.19 7.67 7.64
C ILE A 328 5.52 6.71 8.78
N VAL A 329 5.03 5.47 8.69
CA VAL A 329 5.30 4.43 9.69
C VAL A 329 6.80 4.16 9.82
N TYR A 330 7.55 4.11 8.72
CA TYR A 330 9.00 3.92 8.75
C TYR A 330 9.73 5.12 9.36
N ALA A 331 9.33 6.35 9.04
CA ALA A 331 9.93 7.55 9.59
C ALA A 331 9.74 7.66 11.11
N ILE A 332 8.59 7.23 11.63
CA ILE A 332 8.28 7.30 13.06
C ILE A 332 8.87 6.10 13.81
N SER A 333 8.78 4.89 13.27
CA SER A 333 8.89 3.67 14.05
C SER A 333 10.09 2.77 13.69
N HIS A 334 10.71 2.94 12.50
CA HIS A 334 11.83 2.10 12.08
C HIS A 334 13.18 2.72 12.51
N PRO A 335 13.89 2.18 13.55
CA PRO A 335 14.99 2.89 14.20
C PRO A 335 16.16 3.23 13.25
N LYS A 336 16.60 2.23 12.46
CA LYS A 336 17.74 2.41 11.54
C LYS A 336 17.39 3.33 10.37
N TYR A 337 16.14 3.26 9.87
CA TYR A 337 15.67 4.14 8.82
C TYR A 337 15.60 5.59 9.30
N ARG A 338 15.01 5.80 10.49
CA ARG A 338 14.92 7.12 11.12
C ARG A 338 16.29 7.77 11.31
N ALA A 339 17.25 7.04 11.89
CA ALA A 339 18.62 7.54 12.06
C ALA A 339 19.29 7.89 10.71
N ALA A 340 19.06 7.09 9.67
CA ALA A 340 19.58 7.37 8.33
C ALA A 340 18.88 8.58 7.68
N LEU A 341 17.58 8.74 7.89
CA LEU A 341 16.78 9.87 7.41
C LEU A 341 17.23 11.17 8.06
N GLU A 342 17.37 11.19 9.39
CA GLU A 342 17.84 12.33 10.16
C GLU A 342 19.23 12.82 9.70
N LYS A 343 20.12 11.87 9.41
CA LYS A 343 21.47 12.20 8.89
C LYS A 343 21.45 12.77 7.47
N LYS A 344 20.55 12.29 6.61
CA LYS A 344 20.51 12.65 5.17
C LYS A 344 19.60 13.82 4.87
N LEU A 345 18.50 13.95 5.57
CA LEU A 345 17.45 14.96 5.41
C LEU A 345 17.00 15.48 6.79
N PRO A 346 17.84 16.30 7.45
CA PRO A 346 17.52 16.83 8.79
C PRO A 346 16.18 17.59 8.86
N CYS A 347 15.76 18.20 7.77
CA CYS A 347 14.49 18.94 7.68
C CYS A 347 13.24 18.04 7.78
N LEU A 348 13.38 16.73 7.54
CA LEU A 348 12.30 15.76 7.68
C LEU A 348 12.38 14.99 9.01
N ALA A 349 13.36 15.29 9.84
CA ALA A 349 13.52 14.67 11.14
C ALA A 349 12.42 15.19 12.07
N CYS A 350 11.52 14.29 12.52
CA CYS A 350 10.65 14.58 13.64
C CYS A 350 11.50 14.65 14.90
N THR A 351 11.89 15.83 15.34
CA THR A 351 12.53 16.06 16.62
C THR A 351 11.53 15.77 17.74
N THR A 352 11.42 14.52 18.13
CA THR A 352 10.89 14.18 19.44
C THR A 352 12.02 14.44 20.44
N GLU A 353 12.04 15.59 21.05
CA GLU A 353 12.79 15.83 22.28
C GLU A 353 12.35 14.79 23.32
N GLY A 354 13.24 13.88 23.69
CA GLY A 354 12.99 12.94 24.78
C GLY A 354 13.41 11.49 24.47
N ASN A 355 14.67 11.26 24.22
CA ASN A 355 15.48 10.15 24.75
C ASN A 355 16.92 10.27 24.20
N ASN A 356 17.74 11.00 24.92
CA ASN A 356 19.20 10.96 24.76
C ASN A 356 19.74 9.61 25.25
N ASP A 357 19.62 8.57 24.42
CA ASP A 357 20.53 7.45 24.43
C ASP A 357 21.59 7.71 23.34
N THR A 358 22.44 8.69 23.60
CA THR A 358 23.70 8.87 22.89
C THR A 358 24.53 7.61 23.07
N VAL A 359 24.59 6.79 22.03
CA VAL A 359 25.66 5.83 21.85
C VAL A 359 26.92 6.65 21.58
N SER A 360 27.66 6.98 22.64
CA SER A 360 29.04 7.43 22.52
C SER A 360 29.86 6.23 22.04
N GLU A 361 30.23 6.22 20.78
CA GLU A 361 31.37 5.44 20.30
C GLU A 361 32.61 6.02 20.95
N THR A 362 32.99 5.49 22.13
CA THR A 362 34.32 5.64 22.67
C THR A 362 35.27 4.82 21.80
N VAL A 363 35.92 5.51 20.87
CA VAL A 363 37.15 5.01 20.23
C VAL A 363 38.20 4.84 21.36
N SER A 364 38.39 3.60 21.79
CA SER A 364 39.50 3.22 22.67
C SER A 364 40.78 3.35 21.87
N ALA A 365 41.49 4.45 22.07
CA ALA A 365 42.89 4.58 21.64
C ALA A 365 43.74 3.70 22.56
N ALA A 366 44.37 2.70 21.99
CA ALA A 366 45.37 1.89 22.67
C ALA A 366 46.60 2.76 23.08
N PRO A 367 47.16 2.59 24.27
CA PRO A 367 48.38 3.27 24.65
C PRO A 367 49.57 2.69 23.88
N THR A 368 50.30 3.56 23.19
CA THR A 368 51.63 3.24 22.64
C THR A 368 52.62 3.12 23.78
N GLU A 369 53.08 1.91 24.06
CA GLU A 369 54.28 1.66 24.91
C GLU A 369 55.50 2.19 24.20
N LYS A 370 56.15 3.16 24.85
CA LYS A 370 57.52 3.60 24.51
C LYS A 370 58.50 2.56 25.11
N ALA A 371 59.21 1.88 24.23
CA ALA A 371 60.40 1.17 24.60
C ALA A 371 61.51 2.17 24.89
N GLU A 372 61.98 2.26 26.13
CA GLU A 372 63.26 2.87 26.51
C GLU A 372 64.38 1.82 26.43
N SER A 373 65.37 2.18 25.65
CA SER A 373 66.67 1.45 25.57
C SER A 373 67.61 1.83 26.71
N SER A 374 68.16 0.90 27.35
CA SER A 374 69.47 0.94 27.91
C SER A 374 70.10 -0.48 27.99
#